data_23abae50818f6bf56e5873c697b3492c
#
_entry.id   23abae50818f6bf56e5873c697b3492c
#
_cell.length_a   1.000
_cell.length_b   1.000
_cell.length_c   1.000
_cell.angle_alpha   90.00
_cell.angle_beta   90.00
_cell.angle_gamma   90.00
#
_symmetry.space_group_name_H-M   'P 1'
#
loop_
_entity.id
_entity.type
_entity.pdbx_description
1 polymer ?
#
loop_
_entity_poly.entity_id
_entity_poly.type
_entity_poly.pdbx_seq_one_letter_code
_entity_poly.pdbx_strand_id
1 'polypeptide(L)'
;VSQPVIGALRERVTLEAANRVADGGGGATVTWEAVTELWAAVRPIGGEERLRADQLAGRITHEVWIRHRSGVTPAMRFRSGTRILEIVAVLAVARRSRLKCLCEERHL
;
A
#
# COMPACT_ATOMS: atom_id res chain seq x y z
N VAL A 1 -13.88 14.92 0.45
CA VAL A 1 -12.52 14.62 -0.02
C VAL A 1 -12.60 14.19 -1.49
N SER A 2 -11.93 14.92 -2.33
CA SER A 2 -11.90 14.61 -3.74
C SER A 2 -11.03 13.39 -4.00
N GLN A 3 -11.53 12.49 -4.83
CA GLN A 3 -10.74 11.36 -5.29
C GLN A 3 -9.73 11.85 -6.33
N PRO A 4 -8.50 11.36 -6.32
CA PRO A 4 -7.58 11.68 -7.40
C PRO A 4 -8.10 11.09 -8.72
N VAL A 5 -8.05 11.87 -9.78
CA VAL A 5 -8.34 11.36 -11.11
C VAL A 5 -7.19 10.48 -11.59
N ILE A 6 -7.44 9.65 -12.61
CA ILE A 6 -6.40 8.73 -13.10
C ILE A 6 -5.14 9.48 -13.53
N GLY A 7 -5.30 10.69 -14.11
CA GLY A 7 -4.17 11.52 -14.47
C GLY A 7 -3.31 12.00 -13.32
N ALA A 8 -3.79 11.85 -12.06
CA ALA A 8 -3.01 12.19 -10.87
C ALA A 8 -2.15 11.03 -10.37
N LEU A 9 -2.20 9.87 -11.00
CA LEU A 9 -1.33 8.73 -10.70
C LEU A 9 0.04 9.00 -11.32
N ARG A 10 0.89 9.72 -10.61
CA ARG A 10 2.15 10.25 -11.15
C ARG A 10 3.40 9.70 -10.47
N GLU A 11 3.23 8.93 -9.42
CA GLU A 11 4.35 8.39 -8.69
C GLU A 11 4.56 6.94 -9.08
N ARG A 12 5.80 6.60 -9.41
CA ARG A 12 6.13 5.22 -9.77
C ARG A 12 6.45 4.46 -8.50
N VAL A 13 5.74 3.37 -8.26
CA VAL A 13 5.96 2.53 -7.09
C VAL A 13 6.12 1.08 -7.52
N THR A 14 6.85 0.31 -6.72
CA THR A 14 6.98 -1.13 -6.90
C THR A 14 6.09 -1.82 -5.89
N LEU A 15 5.18 -2.66 -6.38
CA LEU A 15 4.40 -3.54 -5.51
C LEU A 15 5.25 -4.75 -5.18
N GLU A 16 5.41 -5.03 -3.88
CA GLU A 16 6.24 -6.13 -3.40
C GLU A 16 5.42 -7.09 -2.55
N ALA A 17 5.70 -8.37 -2.69
CA ALA A 17 5.10 -9.43 -1.88
C ALA A 17 6.16 -10.05 -0.98
N ALA A 18 5.75 -10.46 0.21
CA ALA A 18 6.62 -11.13 1.14
C ALA A 18 6.82 -12.58 0.73
N ASN A 19 8.07 -13.04 0.80
CA ASN A 19 8.43 -14.43 0.63
C ASN A 19 9.08 -14.91 1.92
N ARG A 20 8.50 -15.92 2.55
CA ARG A 20 9.03 -16.51 3.77
C ARG A 20 9.84 -17.73 3.43
N VAL A 21 11.09 -17.71 3.83
CA VAL A 21 12.01 -18.84 3.63
C VAL A 21 12.39 -19.40 5.00
N ALA A 22 12.17 -20.69 5.21
CA ALA A 22 12.55 -21.35 6.46
C ALA A 22 14.06 -21.25 6.65
N ASP A 23 14.48 -20.89 7.86
CA ASP A 23 15.91 -20.68 8.15
C ASP A 23 16.60 -21.93 8.71
N GLY A 24 15.87 -23.04 8.82
CA GLY A 24 16.41 -24.31 9.34
C GLY A 24 16.41 -24.40 10.86
N GLY A 25 16.11 -23.32 11.56
CA GLY A 25 16.10 -23.29 13.03
C GLY A 25 14.72 -23.09 13.64
N GLY A 26 13.65 -23.39 12.93
CA GLY A 26 12.29 -23.20 13.39
C GLY A 26 11.73 -21.79 13.16
N GLY A 27 12.55 -20.86 12.66
CA GLY A 27 12.12 -19.53 12.26
C GLY A 27 12.02 -19.38 10.75
N ALA A 28 11.75 -18.17 10.31
CA ALA A 28 11.69 -17.85 8.90
C ALA A 28 12.31 -16.48 8.62
N THR A 29 13.01 -16.38 7.50
CA THR A 29 13.48 -15.12 6.96
C THR A 29 12.46 -14.59 5.98
N VAL A 30 12.10 -13.33 6.10
CA VAL A 30 11.20 -12.67 5.16
C VAL A 30 12.03 -11.89 4.16
N THR A 31 11.83 -12.19 2.88
CA THR A 31 12.38 -11.41 1.79
C THR A 31 11.23 -10.80 1.00
N TRP A 32 11.50 -9.71 0.30
CA TRP A 32 10.48 -9.02 -0.49
C TRP A 32 10.81 -9.14 -1.96
N GLU A 33 9.83 -9.58 -2.73
CA GLU A 33 9.97 -9.76 -4.17
C GLU A 33 9.08 -8.78 -4.91
N ALA A 34 9.64 -8.15 -5.93
CA ALA A 34 8.89 -7.25 -6.78
C ALA A 34 7.85 -8.04 -7.58
N VAL A 35 6.59 -7.65 -7.47
CA VAL A 35 5.51 -8.22 -8.27
C VAL A 35 5.40 -7.45 -9.58
N THR A 36 5.35 -6.12 -9.50
CA THR A 36 5.24 -5.26 -10.67
C THR A 36 5.50 -3.81 -10.27
N GLU A 37 5.76 -2.96 -11.26
CA GLU A 37 5.77 -1.52 -11.08
C GLU A 37 4.43 -0.93 -11.48
N LEU A 38 3.99 0.08 -10.74
CA LEU A 38 2.69 0.71 -10.94
C LEU A 38 2.83 2.23 -10.87
N TRP A 39 1.91 2.92 -11.53
CA TRP A 39 1.68 4.34 -11.30
C TRP A 39 0.70 4.48 -10.16
N ALA A 40 1.00 5.40 -9.25
CA ALA A 40 0.20 5.61 -8.04
C ALA A 40 0.07 7.07 -7.71
N ALA A 41 -0.96 7.42 -6.94
CA ALA A 41 -1.05 8.67 -6.22
C ALA A 41 -0.87 8.34 -4.74
N VAL A 42 0.16 8.91 -4.12
CA VAL A 42 0.45 8.71 -2.70
C VAL A 42 0.07 9.99 -1.97
N ARG A 43 -0.82 9.88 -0.99
CA ARG A 43 -1.35 11.02 -0.28
C ARG A 43 -1.28 10.78 1.23
N PRO A 44 -0.66 11.69 2.01
CA PRO A 44 -0.78 11.60 3.46
C PRO A 44 -2.22 11.87 3.88
N ILE A 45 -2.70 11.19 4.90
CA ILE A 45 -4.05 11.41 5.41
C ILE A 45 -4.05 12.56 6.42
N GLY A 46 -5.10 13.39 6.37
CA GLY A 46 -5.27 14.50 7.30
C GLY A 46 -5.79 14.05 8.66
N GLY A 47 -5.91 14.99 9.60
CA GLY A 47 -6.23 14.71 10.98
C GLY A 47 -7.55 13.97 11.18
N GLU A 48 -8.64 14.43 10.58
CA GLU A 48 -9.95 13.75 10.69
C GLU A 48 -9.94 12.39 10.01
N GLU A 49 -9.37 12.32 8.84
CA GLU A 49 -9.25 11.05 8.11
C GLU A 49 -8.40 10.06 8.88
N ARG A 50 -7.35 10.56 9.51
CA ARG A 50 -6.47 9.73 10.32
C ARG A 50 -7.19 9.14 11.54
N LEU A 51 -8.02 9.94 12.20
CA LEU A 51 -8.82 9.44 13.32
C LEU A 51 -9.74 8.30 12.89
N ARG A 52 -10.39 8.43 11.73
CA ARG A 52 -11.25 7.36 11.21
C ARG A 52 -10.44 6.12 10.84
N ALA A 53 -9.29 6.32 10.21
CA ALA A 53 -8.42 5.23 9.82
C ALA A 53 -7.86 4.51 11.04
N ASP A 54 -7.48 5.25 12.08
CA ASP A 54 -6.96 4.68 13.32
C ASP A 54 -8.00 3.85 14.04
N GLN A 55 -9.29 4.24 13.97
CA GLN A 55 -10.37 3.44 14.52
C GLN A 55 -10.49 2.09 13.82
N LEU A 56 -10.14 2.02 12.54
CA LEU A 56 -10.21 0.79 11.78
C LEU A 56 -8.95 -0.08 11.93
N ALA A 57 -7.78 0.54 11.95
CA ALA A 57 -6.53 -0.21 11.86
C ALA A 57 -5.40 0.32 12.74
N GLY A 58 -5.57 1.47 13.37
CA GLY A 58 -4.64 1.98 14.41
C GLY A 58 -3.33 2.60 13.94
N ARG A 59 -3.01 2.62 12.65
CA ARG A 59 -1.67 3.05 12.21
C ARG A 59 -1.57 3.58 10.79
N ILE A 60 -2.68 3.89 10.16
CA ILE A 60 -2.65 4.31 8.76
C ILE A 60 -2.13 5.74 8.66
N THR A 61 -1.13 5.94 7.82
CA THR A 61 -0.51 7.25 7.60
C THR A 61 -0.76 7.81 6.20
N HIS A 62 -1.02 6.93 5.22
CA HIS A 62 -1.13 7.33 3.82
C HIS A 62 -2.21 6.55 3.11
N GLU A 63 -2.73 7.16 2.04
CA GLU A 63 -3.52 6.46 1.03
C GLU A 63 -2.69 6.34 -0.22
N VAL A 64 -2.70 5.15 -0.82
CA VAL A 64 -2.07 4.92 -2.12
C VAL A 64 -3.17 4.49 -3.10
N TRP A 65 -3.36 5.29 -4.13
CA TRP A 65 -4.36 5.04 -5.16
C TRP A 65 -3.67 4.47 -6.40
N ILE A 66 -4.20 3.37 -6.90
CA ILE A 66 -3.69 2.71 -8.11
C ILE A 66 -4.89 2.33 -9.00
N ARG A 67 -4.61 1.99 -10.25
CA ARG A 67 -5.62 1.36 -11.09
C ARG A 67 -5.98 0.00 -10.51
N HIS A 68 -7.22 -0.39 -10.70
CA HIS A 68 -7.68 -1.69 -10.22
C HIS A 68 -6.84 -2.82 -10.84
N ARG A 69 -6.44 -3.75 -10.00
CA ARG A 69 -5.85 -5.03 -10.43
C ARG A 69 -6.14 -6.07 -9.36
N SER A 70 -6.17 -7.33 -9.77
CA SER A 70 -6.30 -8.43 -8.82
C SER A 70 -4.97 -8.70 -8.12
N GLY A 71 -5.03 -9.37 -6.98
CA GLY A 71 -3.84 -9.85 -6.30
C GLY A 71 -3.17 -8.85 -5.37
N VAL A 72 -3.76 -7.68 -5.12
CA VAL A 72 -3.24 -6.73 -4.15
C VAL A 72 -3.88 -7.01 -2.80
N THR A 73 -3.07 -7.33 -1.80
CA THR A 73 -3.54 -7.75 -0.48
C THR A 73 -2.80 -7.01 0.64
N PRO A 74 -3.35 -7.02 1.86
CA PRO A 74 -2.66 -6.41 3.02
C PRO A 74 -1.32 -7.05 3.39
N ALA A 75 -0.99 -8.21 2.85
CA ALA A 75 0.31 -8.82 3.08
C ALA A 75 1.42 -8.22 2.22
N MET A 76 1.09 -7.27 1.37
CA MET A 76 2.01 -6.67 0.40
C MET A 76 2.39 -5.26 0.83
N ARG A 77 3.33 -4.66 0.11
CA ARG A 77 3.76 -3.29 0.36
C ARG A 77 4.11 -2.59 -0.95
N PHE A 78 4.12 -1.27 -0.92
CA PHE A 78 4.66 -0.45 -2.02
C PHE A 78 6.02 0.10 -1.62
N ARG A 79 6.94 0.14 -2.57
CA ARG A 79 8.23 0.76 -2.39
C ARG A 79 8.43 1.84 -3.44
N SER A 80 8.86 3.02 -2.99
CA SER A 80 9.22 4.13 -3.85
C SER A 80 10.55 4.70 -3.35
N GLY A 81 11.63 4.35 -4.02
CA GLY A 81 12.97 4.68 -3.55
C GLY A 81 13.23 4.04 -2.20
N THR A 82 13.47 4.86 -1.18
CA THR A 82 13.67 4.40 0.21
C THR A 82 12.39 4.35 1.02
N ARG A 83 11.27 4.83 0.47
CA ARG A 83 9.98 4.81 1.17
C ARG A 83 9.35 3.43 1.07
N ILE A 84 8.87 2.96 2.20
CA ILE A 84 8.12 1.70 2.30
C ILE A 84 6.74 2.03 2.83
N LEU A 85 5.72 1.63 2.10
CA LEU A 85 4.31 1.83 2.46
C LEU A 85 3.67 0.46 2.58
N GLU A 86 3.51 0.00 3.82
CA GLU A 86 2.91 -1.31 4.09
C GLU A 86 1.40 -1.22 3.96
N ILE A 87 0.80 -2.13 3.21
CA ILE A 87 -0.64 -2.12 2.97
C ILE A 87 -1.35 -2.69 4.19
N VAL A 88 -2.26 -1.90 4.76
CA VAL A 88 -3.09 -2.31 5.90
C VAL A 88 -4.46 -2.77 5.43
N ALA A 89 -5.04 -2.08 4.44
CA ALA A 89 -6.34 -2.43 3.89
C ALA A 89 -6.41 -2.05 2.41
N VAL A 90 -7.20 -2.78 1.65
CA VAL A 90 -7.40 -2.55 0.22
C VAL A 90 -8.89 -2.37 -0.03
N LEU A 91 -9.26 -1.25 -0.65
CA LEU A 91 -10.64 -0.91 -0.95
C LEU A 91 -10.82 -0.70 -2.45
N ALA A 92 -11.78 -1.39 -3.04
CA ALA A 92 -12.15 -1.12 -4.42
C ALA A 92 -13.08 0.09 -4.44
N VAL A 93 -12.76 1.08 -5.25
CA VAL A 93 -13.51 2.33 -5.34
C VAL A 93 -13.77 2.69 -6.80
N ALA A 94 -14.58 3.72 -7.02
CA ALA A 94 -14.90 4.22 -8.37
C ALA A 94 -15.37 3.09 -9.30
N ARG A 95 -16.36 2.32 -8.86
CA ARG A 95 -16.92 1.18 -9.60
C ARG A 95 -15.85 0.14 -9.94
N ARG A 96 -14.93 -0.09 -9.01
CA ARG A 96 -13.81 -1.02 -9.16
C ARG A 96 -12.82 -0.63 -10.26
N SER A 97 -12.80 0.66 -10.64
CA SER A 97 -11.76 1.13 -11.58
C SER A 97 -10.44 1.44 -10.89
N ARG A 98 -10.47 1.59 -9.55
CA ARG A 98 -9.31 1.92 -8.74
C ARG A 98 -9.31 1.14 -7.45
N LEU A 99 -8.11 0.99 -6.88
CA LEU A 99 -7.92 0.52 -5.53
C LEU A 99 -7.41 1.68 -4.68
N LYS A 100 -8.02 1.85 -3.51
CA LYS A 100 -7.48 2.74 -2.47
C LYS A 100 -6.85 1.86 -1.42
N CYS A 101 -5.52 1.90 -1.32
CA CYS A 101 -4.78 1.11 -0.37
C CYS A 101 -4.45 1.99 0.82
N LEU A 102 -4.93 1.61 2.00
CA LEU A 102 -4.61 2.29 3.25
C LEU A 102 -3.31 1.72 3.76
N CYS A 103 -2.31 2.58 3.94
CA CYS A 103 -0.95 2.14 4.18
C CYS A 103 -0.34 2.81 5.41
N GLU A 104 0.62 2.12 6.00
CA GLU A 104 1.49 2.67 7.02
C GLU A 104 2.86 2.88 6.42
N GLU A 105 3.35 4.11 6.45
CA GLU A 105 4.72 4.38 5.98
C GLU A 105 5.73 3.99 7.05
N ARG A 106 6.72 3.22 6.63
CA ARG A 106 7.85 2.86 7.47
C ARG A 106 9.13 3.47 6.93
N HIS A 107 9.94 3.96 7.85
CA HIS A 107 11.28 4.45 7.54
C HIS A 107 12.28 3.35 7.90
N LEU A 108 13.12 3.04 6.95
CA LEU A 108 14.20 2.07 7.19
C LEU A 108 15.43 2.76 7.75
#